data_0ba8f51f88c4cd20bd337b0f49fa227f
#
_entry.id   0ba8f51f88c4cd20bd337b0f49fa227f
#
_cell.length_a   1.000
_cell.length_b   1.000
_cell.length_c   1.000
_cell.angle_alpha   90.00
_cell.angle_beta   90.00
_cell.angle_gamma   90.00
#
_symmetry.space_group_name_H-M   'P 1'
#
loop_
_entity.id
_entity.type
_entity.pdbx_description
1 polymer ?
#
loop_
_entity_poly.entity_id
_entity_poly.type
_entity_poly.pdbx_seq_one_letter_code
_entity_poly.pdbx_strand_id
1 'polypeptide(L)'
;LVRIFKAAGYDVESQFYLDDMGKQVAILAWGVNNLKQKDLPASDTTKADHKMVGYYQIANEKMESEPGIAEQISETVKKLEQGDHKTIETIHECYAPVLEGIKESLRRINIHIDTFIPESTFVYDKSVDRVIHGLQQTPYCSEQDAALYLDMEPFGIHGRNTKFFFLRSDGTTLYATRDIAYHQWKAQQADILINVLGEDHKLESKQVNVALTLLNVRILPVVVFYAFVSLPGGKMSTRRGRVVYLDDLIDECIEHAYEEVKKRRGSELTESQMRNIAELIGIGSLRYNIIKVQPEKDIVFTWEDALNFEGNAVPFVQYSHARACSILSKEPIGEYTVEPSLLIHNSEISLIKNLARFPLVIQDACTNYKPHIIANYLYELASVFNQFYRDCPVLSEKHVHLRSSRLALVNATKIVLHNALELLGISAPKEM
;
A
#
# COMPACT_ATOMS: atom_id res chain seq x y z
N LEU A 1 0.18 5.31 -5.65
CA LEU A 1 1.23 5.91 -6.51
C LEU A 1 1.20 5.30 -7.91
N VAL A 2 1.27 3.96 -8.10
CA VAL A 2 1.34 3.30 -9.42
C VAL A 2 0.29 3.82 -10.39
N ARG A 3 -1.01 3.85 -9.99
CA ARG A 3 -2.10 4.34 -10.84
C ARG A 3 -1.96 5.82 -11.20
N ILE A 4 -1.46 6.63 -10.28
CA ILE A 4 -1.24 8.07 -10.50
C ILE A 4 -0.13 8.28 -11.53
N PHE A 5 0.98 7.56 -11.39
CA PHE A 5 2.09 7.65 -12.35
C PHE A 5 1.69 7.13 -13.75
N LYS A 6 0.95 6.02 -13.83
CA LYS A 6 0.40 5.52 -15.11
C LYS A 6 -0.54 6.55 -15.76
N ALA A 7 -1.38 7.22 -14.98
CA ALA A 7 -2.26 8.28 -15.49
C ALA A 7 -1.49 9.54 -15.91
N ALA A 8 -0.33 9.80 -15.33
CA ALA A 8 0.57 10.88 -15.74
C ALA A 8 1.44 10.52 -16.96
N GLY A 9 1.29 9.31 -17.53
CA GLY A 9 1.96 8.89 -18.76
C GLY A 9 3.27 8.13 -18.56
N TYR A 10 3.61 7.72 -17.33
CA TYR A 10 4.78 6.90 -17.06
C TYR A 10 4.49 5.42 -17.30
N ASP A 11 5.49 4.69 -17.79
CA ASP A 11 5.52 3.24 -17.72
C ASP A 11 5.96 2.82 -16.32
N VAL A 12 5.15 2.03 -15.62
CA VAL A 12 5.35 1.77 -14.18
C VAL A 12 5.24 0.28 -13.91
N GLU A 13 6.28 -0.26 -13.29
CA GLU A 13 6.28 -1.59 -12.69
C GLU A 13 6.26 -1.48 -11.15
N SER A 14 5.35 -2.20 -10.51
CA SER A 14 5.29 -2.34 -9.06
C SER A 14 5.98 -3.62 -8.61
N GLN A 15 6.91 -3.49 -7.67
CA GLN A 15 7.67 -4.61 -7.14
C GLN A 15 7.45 -4.75 -5.63
N PHE A 16 7.33 -5.99 -5.17
CA PHE A 16 7.36 -6.35 -3.75
C PHE A 16 8.65 -7.13 -3.48
N TYR A 17 9.51 -6.58 -2.61
CA TYR A 17 10.74 -7.23 -2.20
C TYR A 17 10.44 -8.26 -1.12
N LEU A 18 10.70 -9.55 -1.42
CA LEU A 18 10.40 -10.67 -0.53
C LEU A 18 11.59 -10.98 0.36
N ASP A 19 11.39 -10.89 1.67
CA ASP A 19 12.35 -11.37 2.67
C ASP A 19 12.23 -12.90 2.83
N ASP A 20 12.80 -13.63 1.87
CA ASP A 20 12.90 -15.09 1.84
C ASP A 20 14.22 -15.61 2.42
N MET A 21 14.97 -14.74 3.07
CA MET A 21 16.28 -15.03 3.68
C MET A 21 16.27 -14.71 5.18
N GLY A 22 17.26 -15.23 5.87
CA GLY A 22 17.52 -14.86 7.25
C GLY A 22 16.73 -15.66 8.29
N LYS A 23 16.70 -15.11 9.52
CA LYS A 23 16.27 -15.86 10.72
C LYS A 23 14.76 -16.14 10.75
N GLN A 24 13.94 -15.23 10.24
CA GLN A 24 12.47 -15.36 10.35
C GLN A 24 11.95 -16.54 9.53
N VAL A 25 12.39 -16.66 8.29
CA VAL A 25 11.99 -17.79 7.42
C VAL A 25 12.59 -19.11 7.90
N ALA A 26 13.79 -19.08 8.48
CA ALA A 26 14.41 -20.27 9.07
C ALA A 26 13.63 -20.77 10.31
N ILE A 27 13.12 -19.86 11.16
CA ILE A 27 12.22 -20.19 12.28
C ILE A 27 10.92 -20.81 11.77
N LEU A 28 10.29 -20.20 10.75
CA LEU A 28 9.08 -20.73 10.15
C LEU A 28 9.30 -22.14 9.60
N ALA A 29 10.36 -22.33 8.81
CA ALA A 29 10.68 -23.62 8.23
C ALA A 29 10.96 -24.68 9.29
N TRP A 30 11.69 -24.32 10.36
CA TRP A 30 11.87 -25.24 11.49
C TRP A 30 10.53 -25.64 12.09
N GLY A 31 9.61 -24.67 12.30
CA GLY A 31 8.28 -24.92 12.84
C GLY A 31 7.46 -25.85 11.95
N VAL A 32 7.38 -25.58 10.66
CA VAL A 32 6.61 -26.40 9.69
C VAL A 32 7.14 -27.84 9.64
N ASN A 33 8.47 -28.03 9.69
CA ASN A 33 9.09 -29.35 9.57
C ASN A 33 9.09 -30.17 10.88
N ASN A 34 8.98 -29.53 12.04
CA ASN A 34 9.13 -30.21 13.34
C ASN A 34 7.87 -30.23 14.22
N LEU A 35 6.91 -29.33 14.00
CA LEU A 35 5.67 -29.26 14.78
C LEU A 35 4.51 -29.97 14.05
N LYS A 36 3.62 -30.54 14.84
CA LYS A 36 2.36 -31.12 14.32
C LYS A 36 1.22 -30.16 14.57
N GLN A 37 0.17 -30.25 13.78
CA GLN A 37 -1.02 -29.38 13.90
C GLN A 37 -1.61 -29.37 15.34
N LYS A 38 -1.51 -30.47 16.08
CA LYS A 38 -1.95 -30.56 17.48
C LYS A 38 -1.12 -29.73 18.47
N ASP A 39 0.07 -29.33 18.08
CA ASP A 39 1.01 -28.53 18.88
C ASP A 39 0.76 -27.02 18.70
N LEU A 40 -0.11 -26.66 17.74
CA LEU A 40 -0.45 -25.28 17.42
C LEU A 40 -1.62 -24.78 18.28
N PRO A 41 -1.72 -23.47 18.53
CA PRO A 41 -2.91 -22.88 19.14
C PRO A 41 -4.17 -23.20 18.32
N ALA A 42 -5.29 -23.40 19.01
CA ALA A 42 -6.57 -23.51 18.35
C ALA A 42 -6.85 -22.24 17.55
N SER A 43 -7.17 -22.38 16.28
CA SER A 43 -7.46 -21.25 15.39
C SER A 43 -8.63 -21.60 14.50
N ASP A 44 -9.61 -20.72 14.43
CA ASP A 44 -10.78 -20.84 13.56
C ASP A 44 -10.49 -20.39 12.11
N THR A 45 -9.27 -19.91 11.85
CA THR A 45 -8.91 -19.43 10.51
C THR A 45 -8.77 -20.54 9.50
N THR A 46 -9.36 -20.34 8.33
CA THR A 46 -9.20 -21.23 7.17
C THR A 46 -8.04 -20.78 6.27
N LYS A 47 -7.59 -19.52 6.38
CA LYS A 47 -6.58 -18.93 5.54
C LYS A 47 -5.19 -19.51 5.80
N ALA A 48 -4.46 -19.84 4.74
CA ALA A 48 -3.20 -20.59 4.84
C ALA A 48 -2.09 -19.81 5.55
N ASP A 49 -1.92 -18.52 5.26
CA ASP A 49 -0.92 -17.65 5.89
C ASP A 49 -1.17 -17.47 7.39
N HIS A 50 -2.42 -17.32 7.82
CA HIS A 50 -2.77 -17.23 9.24
C HIS A 50 -2.41 -18.52 10.01
N LYS A 51 -2.54 -19.69 9.36
CA LYS A 51 -2.09 -20.97 9.95
C LYS A 51 -0.58 -21.02 10.13
N MET A 52 0.19 -20.42 9.20
CA MET A 52 1.65 -20.37 9.29
C MET A 52 2.14 -19.53 10.47
N VAL A 53 1.36 -18.52 10.91
CA VAL A 53 1.67 -17.73 12.10
C VAL A 53 1.77 -18.60 13.35
N GLY A 54 0.91 -19.60 13.52
CA GLY A 54 0.97 -20.54 14.65
C GLY A 54 2.28 -21.34 14.68
N TYR A 55 2.74 -21.83 13.53
CA TYR A 55 4.03 -22.52 13.43
C TYR A 55 5.19 -21.60 13.81
N TYR A 56 5.17 -20.37 13.31
CA TYR A 56 6.22 -19.38 13.59
C TYR A 56 6.27 -19.02 15.08
N GLN A 57 5.12 -18.76 15.70
CA GLN A 57 5.05 -18.39 17.13
C GLN A 57 5.60 -19.48 18.04
N ILE A 58 5.12 -20.73 17.88
CA ILE A 58 5.58 -21.86 18.69
C ILE A 58 7.06 -22.18 18.43
N ALA A 59 7.52 -22.09 17.19
CA ALA A 59 8.94 -22.26 16.86
C ALA A 59 9.81 -21.19 17.51
N ASN A 60 9.36 -19.95 17.54
CA ASN A 60 10.08 -18.85 18.19
C ASN A 60 10.15 -19.02 19.71
N GLU A 61 9.04 -19.41 20.37
CA GLU A 61 9.02 -19.72 21.81
C GLU A 61 9.97 -20.88 22.15
N LYS A 62 9.97 -21.94 21.35
CA LYS A 62 10.88 -23.08 21.53
C LYS A 62 12.33 -22.70 21.29
N MET A 63 12.64 -21.88 20.29
CA MET A 63 13.97 -21.37 20.06
C MET A 63 14.53 -20.58 21.27
N GLU A 64 13.67 -19.79 21.94
CA GLU A 64 14.06 -19.03 23.13
C GLU A 64 14.28 -19.93 24.36
N SER A 65 13.53 -21.03 24.48
CA SER A 65 13.57 -21.93 25.64
C SER A 65 14.54 -23.12 25.48
N GLU A 66 14.84 -23.52 24.25
CA GLU A 66 15.64 -24.71 23.92
C GLU A 66 16.88 -24.35 23.08
N PRO A 67 18.09 -24.24 23.69
CA PRO A 67 19.32 -23.78 22.96
C PRO A 67 19.65 -24.57 21.71
N GLY A 68 19.41 -25.88 21.70
CA GLY A 68 19.68 -26.74 20.54
C GLY A 68 18.82 -26.39 19.31
N ILE A 69 17.66 -25.79 19.50
CA ILE A 69 16.80 -25.31 18.40
C ILE A 69 17.38 -24.03 17.79
N ALA A 70 17.87 -23.13 18.63
CA ALA A 70 18.54 -21.92 18.17
C ALA A 70 19.76 -22.22 17.29
N GLU A 71 20.53 -23.27 17.63
CA GLU A 71 21.67 -23.76 16.83
C GLU A 71 21.22 -24.29 15.47
N GLN A 72 20.17 -25.11 15.41
CA GLN A 72 19.60 -25.63 14.17
C GLN A 72 19.14 -24.52 13.23
N ILE A 73 18.44 -23.51 13.78
CA ILE A 73 17.98 -22.35 13.02
C ILE A 73 19.17 -21.54 12.51
N SER A 74 20.20 -21.34 13.32
CA SER A 74 21.43 -20.64 12.92
C SER A 74 22.15 -21.36 11.79
N GLU A 75 22.23 -22.70 11.85
CA GLU A 75 22.80 -23.51 10.78
C GLU A 75 22.00 -23.40 9.49
N THR A 76 20.66 -23.39 9.57
CA THR A 76 19.78 -23.16 8.41
C THR A 76 20.05 -21.80 7.77
N VAL A 77 20.18 -20.73 8.57
CA VAL A 77 20.53 -19.40 8.05
C VAL A 77 21.88 -19.43 7.34
N LYS A 78 22.89 -20.08 7.90
CA LYS A 78 24.22 -20.20 7.25
C LYS A 78 24.15 -20.94 5.91
N LYS A 79 23.38 -22.03 5.83
CA LYS A 79 23.17 -22.76 4.57
C LYS A 79 22.48 -21.91 3.52
N LEU A 80 21.48 -21.11 3.93
CA LEU A 80 20.81 -20.14 3.03
C LEU A 80 21.84 -19.14 2.46
N GLU A 81 22.64 -18.51 3.31
CA GLU A 81 23.67 -17.54 2.90
C GLU A 81 24.74 -18.17 1.99
N GLN A 82 25.01 -19.46 2.13
CA GLN A 82 25.91 -20.21 1.27
C GLN A 82 25.29 -20.64 -0.06
N GLY A 83 23.99 -20.43 -0.23
CA GLY A 83 23.28 -20.81 -1.46
C GLY A 83 22.96 -22.31 -1.54
N ASP A 84 22.76 -23.01 -0.40
CA ASP A 84 22.38 -24.43 -0.42
C ASP A 84 20.97 -24.62 -1.02
N HIS A 85 20.93 -25.17 -2.25
CA HIS A 85 19.69 -25.30 -3.03
C HIS A 85 18.60 -26.06 -2.29
N LYS A 86 18.93 -27.12 -1.55
CA LYS A 86 17.95 -27.91 -0.82
C LYS A 86 17.30 -27.13 0.32
N THR A 87 18.11 -26.39 1.06
CA THR A 87 17.62 -25.52 2.15
C THR A 87 16.70 -24.46 1.61
N ILE A 88 17.02 -23.87 0.49
CA ILE A 88 16.25 -22.84 -0.18
C ILE A 88 14.90 -23.37 -0.66
N GLU A 89 14.91 -24.49 -1.37
CA GLU A 89 13.67 -25.15 -1.84
C GLU A 89 12.74 -25.43 -0.66
N THR A 90 13.30 -25.95 0.44
CA THR A 90 12.55 -26.19 1.69
C THR A 90 11.96 -24.90 2.26
N ILE A 91 12.73 -23.80 2.28
CA ILE A 91 12.24 -22.49 2.72
C ILE A 91 11.11 -22.00 1.82
N HIS A 92 11.29 -22.07 0.50
CA HIS A 92 10.28 -21.63 -0.47
C HIS A 92 8.97 -22.40 -0.31
N GLU A 93 9.02 -23.72 -0.12
CA GLU A 93 7.83 -24.53 0.17
C GLU A 93 7.12 -24.11 1.46
N CYS A 94 7.89 -23.78 2.51
CA CYS A 94 7.33 -23.37 3.79
C CYS A 94 6.67 -21.97 3.75
N TYR A 95 7.22 -21.01 3.02
CA TYR A 95 6.64 -19.68 2.99
C TYR A 95 5.65 -19.45 1.83
N ALA A 96 5.60 -20.32 0.81
CA ALA A 96 4.68 -20.18 -0.30
C ALA A 96 3.21 -19.95 0.13
N PRO A 97 2.67 -20.65 1.15
CA PRO A 97 1.32 -20.39 1.66
C PRO A 97 1.16 -18.97 2.25
N VAL A 98 2.24 -18.43 2.86
CA VAL A 98 2.23 -17.05 3.39
C VAL A 98 2.15 -16.05 2.24
N LEU A 99 2.96 -16.25 1.20
CA LEU A 99 2.96 -15.38 0.03
C LEU A 99 1.60 -15.37 -0.69
N GLU A 100 0.98 -16.53 -0.87
CA GLU A 100 -0.34 -16.58 -1.50
C GLU A 100 -1.42 -15.90 -0.63
N GLY A 101 -1.36 -16.05 0.68
CA GLY A 101 -2.24 -15.33 1.60
C GLY A 101 -2.05 -13.81 1.54
N ILE A 102 -0.79 -13.33 1.46
CA ILE A 102 -0.49 -11.90 1.25
C ILE A 102 -1.10 -11.40 -0.06
N LYS A 103 -0.92 -12.13 -1.16
CA LYS A 103 -1.50 -11.78 -2.46
C LYS A 103 -3.03 -11.73 -2.43
N GLU A 104 -3.65 -12.65 -1.69
CA GLU A 104 -5.11 -12.67 -1.49
C GLU A 104 -5.59 -11.42 -0.75
N SER A 105 -4.98 -11.08 0.39
CA SER A 105 -5.32 -9.87 1.15
C SER A 105 -5.14 -8.61 0.32
N LEU A 106 -4.05 -8.50 -0.45
CA LEU A 106 -3.80 -7.36 -1.34
C LEU A 106 -4.87 -7.23 -2.42
N ARG A 107 -5.29 -8.36 -3.02
CA ARG A 107 -6.38 -8.38 -4.02
C ARG A 107 -7.71 -7.91 -3.43
N ARG A 108 -8.04 -8.30 -2.21
CA ARG A 108 -9.27 -7.87 -1.51
C ARG A 108 -9.38 -6.35 -1.40
N ILE A 109 -8.27 -5.67 -1.21
CA ILE A 109 -8.23 -4.20 -1.15
C ILE A 109 -7.78 -3.54 -2.46
N ASN A 110 -7.93 -4.24 -3.60
CA ASN A 110 -7.61 -3.73 -4.93
C ASN A 110 -6.16 -3.20 -5.06
N ILE A 111 -5.20 -3.92 -4.44
CA ILE A 111 -3.77 -3.71 -4.65
C ILE A 111 -3.25 -4.82 -5.55
N HIS A 112 -2.60 -4.40 -6.64
CA HIS A 112 -1.92 -5.28 -7.58
C HIS A 112 -0.44 -4.98 -7.55
N ILE A 113 0.39 -6.02 -7.43
CA ILE A 113 1.84 -5.96 -7.54
C ILE A 113 2.23 -6.76 -8.78
N ASP A 114 3.00 -6.13 -9.67
CA ASP A 114 3.37 -6.74 -10.94
C ASP A 114 4.39 -7.86 -10.74
N THR A 115 5.40 -7.66 -9.86
CA THR A 115 6.49 -8.60 -9.65
C THR A 115 6.86 -8.76 -8.17
N PHE A 116 7.08 -9.99 -7.73
CA PHE A 116 7.60 -10.32 -6.41
C PHE A 116 9.06 -10.76 -6.56
N ILE A 117 9.98 -10.00 -5.96
CA ILE A 117 11.43 -10.20 -6.12
C ILE A 117 12.00 -10.85 -4.86
N PRO A 118 12.41 -12.14 -4.89
CA PRO A 118 13.04 -12.79 -3.76
C PRO A 118 14.40 -12.18 -3.45
N GLU A 119 14.68 -11.94 -2.18
CA GLU A 119 15.98 -11.45 -1.68
C GLU A 119 17.11 -12.44 -2.00
N SER A 120 16.81 -13.73 -1.92
CA SER A 120 17.73 -14.83 -2.26
C SER A 120 18.31 -14.74 -3.68
N THR A 121 17.59 -14.13 -4.62
CA THR A 121 18.07 -13.92 -6.00
C THR A 121 19.45 -13.25 -6.02
N PHE A 122 19.65 -12.24 -5.18
CA PHE A 122 20.88 -11.43 -5.15
C PHE A 122 22.03 -12.12 -4.41
N VAL A 123 21.72 -13.13 -3.60
CA VAL A 123 22.72 -14.03 -2.99
C VAL A 123 23.22 -15.05 -4.03
N TYR A 124 22.30 -15.65 -4.81
CA TYR A 124 22.64 -16.67 -5.80
C TYR A 124 23.42 -16.16 -7.00
N ASP A 125 23.02 -14.99 -7.51
CA ASP A 125 23.69 -14.40 -8.67
C ASP A 125 24.99 -13.69 -8.28
N LYS A 126 25.41 -13.78 -7.02
CA LYS A 126 26.60 -13.15 -6.45
C LYS A 126 26.58 -11.61 -6.47
N SER A 127 25.43 -11.00 -6.60
CA SER A 127 25.29 -9.54 -6.52
C SER A 127 25.69 -9.02 -5.15
N VAL A 128 25.31 -9.73 -4.08
CA VAL A 128 25.68 -9.40 -2.70
C VAL A 128 27.20 -9.46 -2.51
N ASP A 129 27.87 -10.48 -3.04
CA ASP A 129 29.34 -10.60 -2.98
C ASP A 129 30.03 -9.41 -3.69
N ARG A 130 29.46 -8.97 -4.85
CA ARG A 130 29.97 -7.79 -5.57
C ARG A 130 29.80 -6.49 -4.77
N VAL A 131 28.65 -6.34 -4.06
CA VAL A 131 28.42 -5.22 -3.16
C VAL A 131 29.45 -5.19 -2.03
N ILE A 132 29.63 -6.32 -1.33
CA ILE A 132 30.61 -6.44 -0.24
C ILE A 132 31.99 -6.06 -0.73
N HIS A 133 32.47 -6.67 -1.83
CA HIS A 133 33.78 -6.37 -2.41
C HIS A 133 33.90 -4.89 -2.78
N GLY A 134 32.92 -4.30 -3.42
CA GLY A 134 32.91 -2.89 -3.79
C GLY A 134 32.99 -1.95 -2.58
N LEU A 135 32.22 -2.23 -1.50
CA LEU A 135 32.27 -1.42 -0.29
C LEU A 135 33.59 -1.55 0.46
N GLN A 136 34.22 -2.74 0.45
CA GLN A 136 35.55 -2.97 1.04
C GLN A 136 36.64 -2.16 0.38
N GLN A 137 36.52 -1.83 -0.91
CA GLN A 137 37.51 -1.03 -1.65
C GLN A 137 37.36 0.47 -1.38
N THR A 138 36.33 0.91 -0.64
CA THR A 138 36.11 2.32 -0.31
C THR A 138 37.03 2.76 0.85
N PRO A 139 37.50 4.02 0.88
CA PRO A 139 38.28 4.54 2.01
C PRO A 139 37.50 4.67 3.31
N TYR A 140 36.20 4.42 3.29
CA TYR A 140 35.29 4.52 4.43
C TYR A 140 35.00 3.17 5.07
N CYS A 141 35.50 2.09 4.50
CA CYS A 141 35.37 0.73 5.06
C CYS A 141 36.32 0.56 6.25
N SER A 142 35.80 0.02 7.33
CA SER A 142 36.55 -0.34 8.54
C SER A 142 36.05 -1.64 9.12
N GLU A 143 36.83 -2.22 10.03
CA GLU A 143 36.50 -3.47 10.69
C GLU A 143 36.35 -3.27 12.22
N GLN A 144 35.38 -3.93 12.81
CA GLN A 144 35.21 -4.05 14.24
C GLN A 144 34.77 -5.46 14.61
N ASP A 145 35.54 -6.13 15.48
CA ASP A 145 35.25 -7.49 15.96
C ASP A 145 34.97 -8.47 14.77
N ALA A 146 35.80 -8.39 13.72
CA ALA A 146 35.68 -9.13 12.47
C ALA A 146 34.39 -8.81 11.64
N ALA A 147 33.58 -7.83 12.00
CA ALA A 147 32.45 -7.33 11.23
C ALA A 147 32.89 -6.09 10.41
N LEU A 148 32.42 -6.00 9.16
CA LEU A 148 32.75 -4.88 8.29
C LEU A 148 31.65 -3.81 8.30
N TYR A 149 32.08 -2.55 8.35
CA TYR A 149 31.16 -1.41 8.33
C TYR A 149 31.69 -0.24 7.52
N LEU A 150 30.79 0.62 7.07
CA LEU A 150 31.12 1.94 6.52
C LEU A 150 31.02 2.99 7.62
N ASP A 151 32.04 3.88 7.69
CA ASP A 151 31.95 5.08 8.53
C ASP A 151 31.03 6.11 7.85
N MET A 152 29.95 6.47 8.53
CA MET A 152 28.91 7.37 8.03
C MET A 152 29.08 8.83 8.45
N GLU A 153 30.06 9.14 9.34
CA GLU A 153 30.28 10.53 9.80
C GLU A 153 30.63 11.50 8.66
N PRO A 154 31.48 11.13 7.68
CA PRO A 154 31.79 12.01 6.55
C PRO A 154 30.57 12.37 5.69
N PHE A 155 29.49 11.63 5.79
CA PHE A 155 28.24 11.83 5.04
C PHE A 155 27.13 12.51 5.84
N GLY A 156 27.50 13.10 7.02
CA GLY A 156 26.57 13.85 7.86
C GLY A 156 25.61 12.98 8.70
N ILE A 157 25.93 11.70 8.88
CA ILE A 157 25.20 10.81 9.80
C ILE A 157 25.98 10.73 11.11
N HIS A 158 25.47 11.36 12.15
CA HIS A 158 26.11 11.51 13.45
C HIS A 158 25.39 10.77 14.57
N GLY A 159 26.05 10.57 15.73
CA GLY A 159 25.48 9.99 16.92
C GLY A 159 25.74 8.48 17.06
N ARG A 160 24.79 7.72 17.57
CA ARG A 160 24.98 6.29 17.88
C ARG A 160 25.10 5.38 16.64
N ASN A 161 24.70 5.86 15.47
CA ASN A 161 24.53 5.05 14.25
C ASN A 161 25.46 5.49 13.11
N THR A 162 26.69 5.91 13.47
CA THR A 162 27.74 6.30 12.52
C THR A 162 28.37 5.11 11.81
N LYS A 163 28.13 3.89 12.29
CA LYS A 163 28.65 2.66 11.69
C LYS A 163 27.54 1.91 10.98
N PHE A 164 27.66 1.80 9.67
CA PHE A 164 26.76 1.00 8.86
C PHE A 164 27.38 -0.37 8.58
N PHE A 165 27.04 -1.35 9.39
CA PHE A 165 27.52 -2.72 9.22
C PHE A 165 26.88 -3.35 7.97
N PHE A 166 27.69 -3.96 7.12
CA PHE A 166 27.24 -4.66 5.91
C PHE A 166 27.67 -6.13 5.86
N LEU A 167 28.60 -6.55 6.73
CA LEU A 167 29.00 -7.96 6.91
C LEU A 167 29.22 -8.23 8.40
N ARG A 168 28.65 -9.32 8.90
CA ARG A 168 28.84 -9.76 10.30
C ARG A 168 30.14 -10.51 10.45
N SER A 169 30.59 -10.67 11.70
CA SER A 169 31.80 -11.41 12.07
C SER A 169 31.77 -12.89 11.69
N ASP A 170 30.59 -13.48 11.54
CA ASP A 170 30.41 -14.87 11.11
C ASP A 170 30.32 -15.03 9.58
N GLY A 171 30.52 -13.94 8.84
CA GLY A 171 30.45 -13.90 7.38
C GLY A 171 29.04 -13.81 6.80
N THR A 172 27.99 -13.72 7.63
CA THR A 172 26.62 -13.53 7.15
C THR A 172 26.35 -12.06 6.83
N THR A 173 25.44 -11.82 5.89
CA THR A 173 25.07 -10.48 5.43
C THR A 173 23.96 -9.87 6.27
N LEU A 174 23.81 -8.55 6.22
CA LEU A 174 22.67 -7.83 6.78
C LEU A 174 21.61 -7.58 5.70
N TYR A 175 20.38 -7.29 6.10
CA TYR A 175 19.30 -6.92 5.18
C TYR A 175 19.71 -5.79 4.23
N ALA A 176 20.30 -4.74 4.78
CA ALA A 176 20.72 -3.57 4.01
C ALA A 176 21.74 -3.90 2.92
N THR A 177 22.60 -4.92 3.10
CA THR A 177 23.56 -5.34 2.07
C THR A 177 22.87 -5.97 0.87
N ARG A 178 21.86 -6.79 1.12
CA ARG A 178 21.03 -7.41 0.09
C ARG A 178 20.15 -6.37 -0.60
N ASP A 179 19.63 -5.41 0.17
CA ASP A 179 18.85 -4.27 -0.35
C ASP A 179 19.70 -3.37 -1.27
N ILE A 180 20.99 -3.16 -0.96
CA ILE A 180 21.92 -2.46 -1.87
C ILE A 180 22.05 -3.20 -3.22
N ALA A 181 22.19 -4.53 -3.20
CA ALA A 181 22.27 -5.32 -4.43
C ALA A 181 20.98 -5.23 -5.26
N TYR A 182 19.82 -5.30 -4.61
CA TYR A 182 18.52 -5.07 -5.24
C TYR A 182 18.42 -3.67 -5.87
N HIS A 183 18.89 -2.63 -5.20
CA HIS A 183 18.87 -1.27 -5.74
C HIS A 183 19.82 -1.10 -6.93
N GLN A 184 21.00 -1.73 -6.91
CA GLN A 184 21.90 -1.75 -8.08
C GLN A 184 21.23 -2.40 -9.30
N TRP A 185 20.50 -3.49 -9.07
CA TRP A 185 19.73 -4.15 -10.12
C TRP A 185 18.60 -3.28 -10.64
N LYS A 186 17.78 -2.68 -9.75
CA LYS A 186 16.67 -1.77 -10.14
C LYS A 186 17.16 -0.57 -10.95
N ALA A 187 18.30 0.02 -10.58
CA ALA A 187 18.86 1.17 -11.26
C ALA A 187 19.26 0.90 -12.74
N GLN A 188 19.27 -0.36 -13.16
CA GLN A 188 19.47 -0.76 -14.55
C GLN A 188 18.14 -0.98 -15.29
N GLN A 189 17.02 -0.99 -14.58
CA GLN A 189 15.69 -1.33 -15.12
C GLN A 189 14.80 -0.10 -15.36
N ALA A 190 15.03 1.01 -14.64
CA ALA A 190 14.16 2.16 -14.68
C ALA A 190 14.91 3.49 -14.51
N ASP A 191 14.34 4.57 -15.03
CA ASP A 191 14.88 5.93 -14.90
C ASP A 191 14.54 6.58 -13.56
N ILE A 192 13.50 6.12 -12.90
CA ILE A 192 13.03 6.62 -11.59
C ILE A 192 12.77 5.43 -10.68
N LEU A 193 13.39 5.43 -9.51
CA LEU A 193 13.16 4.44 -8.46
C LEU A 193 12.39 5.09 -7.31
N ILE A 194 11.27 4.48 -6.90
CA ILE A 194 10.45 4.97 -5.79
C ILE A 194 10.30 3.85 -4.78
N ASN A 195 10.81 4.07 -3.57
CA ASN A 195 10.59 3.16 -2.44
C ASN A 195 9.50 3.72 -1.53
N VAL A 196 8.58 2.86 -1.09
CA VAL A 196 7.55 3.20 -0.10
C VAL A 196 7.88 2.44 1.17
N LEU A 197 8.34 3.14 2.21
CA LEU A 197 8.89 2.54 3.43
C LEU A 197 8.24 3.14 4.68
N GLY A 198 8.19 2.36 5.76
CA GLY A 198 7.86 2.86 7.08
C GLY A 198 8.87 3.92 7.56
N GLU A 199 8.43 4.82 8.40
CA GLU A 199 9.30 5.90 8.91
C GLU A 199 10.47 5.42 9.77
N ASP A 200 10.39 4.21 10.32
CA ASP A 200 11.46 3.53 11.05
C ASP A 200 12.67 3.20 10.16
N HIS A 201 12.51 3.15 8.83
CA HIS A 201 13.57 2.97 7.85
C HIS A 201 14.26 4.27 7.40
N LYS A 202 13.95 5.43 7.99
CA LYS A 202 14.54 6.73 7.58
C LYS A 202 16.06 6.78 7.66
N LEU A 203 16.64 6.18 8.69
CA LEU A 203 18.09 6.15 8.85
C LEU A 203 18.73 5.15 7.88
N GLU A 204 18.21 3.92 7.84
CA GLU A 204 18.72 2.86 6.98
C GLU A 204 18.71 3.28 5.51
N SER A 205 17.62 3.90 5.05
CA SER A 205 17.52 4.38 3.67
C SER A 205 18.56 5.46 3.33
N LYS A 206 18.93 6.32 4.29
CA LYS A 206 20.04 7.28 4.10
C LYS A 206 21.38 6.55 3.98
N GLN A 207 21.63 5.56 4.83
CA GLN A 207 22.84 4.76 4.81
C GLN A 207 22.97 3.95 3.51
N VAL A 208 21.88 3.34 3.05
CA VAL A 208 21.80 2.64 1.76
C VAL A 208 22.10 3.61 0.61
N ASN A 209 21.56 4.81 0.59
CA ASN A 209 21.85 5.81 -0.43
C ASN A 209 23.32 6.24 -0.45
N VAL A 210 23.98 6.35 0.71
CA VAL A 210 25.43 6.58 0.79
C VAL A 210 26.18 5.40 0.16
N ALA A 211 25.86 4.17 0.52
CA ALA A 211 26.49 2.98 -0.04
C ALA A 211 26.32 2.88 -1.57
N LEU A 212 25.12 3.16 -2.08
CA LEU A 212 24.83 3.22 -3.52
C LEU A 212 25.68 4.29 -4.24
N THR A 213 25.84 5.44 -3.60
CA THR A 213 26.68 6.55 -4.13
C THR A 213 28.15 6.10 -4.20
N LEU A 214 28.67 5.47 -3.16
CA LEU A 214 30.03 4.94 -3.10
C LEU A 214 30.27 3.84 -4.16
N LEU A 215 29.25 3.08 -4.49
CA LEU A 215 29.26 2.08 -5.54
C LEU A 215 28.97 2.66 -6.94
N ASN A 216 28.95 4.00 -7.09
CA ASN A 216 28.71 4.73 -8.34
C ASN A 216 27.37 4.39 -9.02
N VAL A 217 26.33 4.08 -8.25
CA VAL A 217 24.99 3.89 -8.78
C VAL A 217 24.42 5.24 -9.21
N ARG A 218 24.02 5.36 -10.49
CA ARG A 218 23.60 6.63 -11.09
C ARG A 218 22.22 7.08 -10.66
N ILE A 219 21.31 6.14 -10.42
CA ILE A 219 19.90 6.40 -10.08
C ILE A 219 19.68 5.97 -8.65
N LEU A 220 19.53 6.96 -7.77
CA LEU A 220 19.21 6.72 -6.36
C LEU A 220 17.68 6.71 -6.16
N PRO A 221 17.16 5.88 -5.24
CA PRO A 221 15.73 5.84 -4.98
C PRO A 221 15.23 7.11 -4.29
N VAL A 222 14.10 7.61 -4.76
CA VAL A 222 13.25 8.53 -4.00
C VAL A 222 12.48 7.70 -2.97
N VAL A 223 12.50 8.11 -1.71
CA VAL A 223 11.82 7.36 -0.65
C VAL A 223 10.60 8.14 -0.17
N VAL A 224 9.45 7.49 -0.26
CA VAL A 224 8.20 7.96 0.33
C VAL A 224 8.01 7.24 1.67
N PHE A 225 8.18 7.97 2.75
CA PHE A 225 7.97 7.43 4.10
C PHE A 225 6.51 7.56 4.50
N TYR A 226 5.99 6.50 5.14
CA TYR A 226 4.68 6.53 5.77
C TYR A 226 4.79 6.31 7.28
N ALA A 227 3.93 7.01 8.03
CA ALA A 227 3.82 6.88 9.47
C ALA A 227 2.95 5.67 9.86
N PHE A 228 2.88 5.39 11.16
CA PHE A 228 2.13 4.25 11.66
C PHE A 228 0.62 4.47 11.63
N VAL A 229 -0.11 3.37 11.37
CA VAL A 229 -1.55 3.29 11.60
C VAL A 229 -1.79 2.61 12.95
N SER A 230 -2.62 3.22 13.77
CA SER A 230 -2.99 2.69 15.08
C SER A 230 -4.53 2.61 15.22
N LEU A 231 -4.99 1.73 16.11
CA LEU A 231 -6.39 1.70 16.55
C LEU A 231 -6.55 2.46 17.87
N PRO A 232 -7.76 2.94 18.21
CA PRO A 232 -8.02 3.52 19.53
C PRO A 232 -7.62 2.56 20.64
N GLY A 233 -6.75 3.00 21.56
CA GLY A 233 -6.26 2.18 22.68
C GLY A 233 -4.85 1.61 22.51
N GLY A 234 -4.13 1.89 21.42
CA GLY A 234 -2.69 1.62 21.36
C GLY A 234 -2.14 1.17 20.02
N LYS A 235 -0.81 1.13 19.93
CA LYS A 235 -0.08 0.65 18.74
C LYS A 235 -0.27 -0.86 18.59
N MET A 236 -0.50 -1.30 17.35
CA MET A 236 -0.47 -2.71 16.97
C MET A 236 0.95 -3.25 17.15
N SER A 237 1.13 -4.32 17.92
CA SER A 237 2.44 -4.93 18.14
C SER A 237 2.35 -6.45 18.09
N THR A 238 2.92 -7.03 17.05
CA THR A 238 3.05 -8.49 16.89
C THR A 238 3.86 -9.16 18.00
N ARG A 239 4.84 -8.43 18.58
CA ARG A 239 5.70 -8.94 19.65
C ARG A 239 4.99 -9.12 21.01
N ARG A 240 3.78 -8.56 21.19
CA ARG A 240 3.01 -8.62 22.45
C ARG A 240 1.69 -9.40 22.32
N GLY A 241 1.54 -10.23 21.29
CA GLY A 241 0.38 -11.11 21.13
C GLY A 241 -0.93 -10.40 20.70
N ARG A 242 -0.89 -9.11 20.38
CA ARG A 242 -2.02 -8.39 19.75
C ARG A 242 -1.71 -8.15 18.28
N VAL A 243 -2.00 -9.15 17.46
CA VAL A 243 -1.94 -9.06 16.00
C VAL A 243 -3.30 -8.58 15.52
N VAL A 244 -3.33 -7.54 14.69
CA VAL A 244 -4.52 -7.17 13.91
C VAL A 244 -4.22 -7.55 12.46
N TYR A 245 -4.93 -8.55 11.96
CA TYR A 245 -4.80 -8.94 10.57
C TYR A 245 -5.52 -7.93 9.67
N LEU A 246 -4.92 -7.69 8.50
CA LEU A 246 -5.57 -6.84 7.49
C LEU A 246 -6.92 -7.42 7.06
N ASP A 247 -7.02 -8.74 6.97
CA ASP A 247 -8.27 -9.42 6.62
C ASP A 247 -9.38 -9.16 7.62
N ASP A 248 -9.09 -9.24 8.93
CA ASP A 248 -10.06 -8.93 9.99
C ASP A 248 -10.54 -7.49 9.88
N LEU A 249 -9.63 -6.56 9.62
CA LEU A 249 -9.96 -5.15 9.44
C LEU A 249 -10.83 -4.91 8.21
N ILE A 250 -10.58 -5.63 7.11
CA ILE A 250 -11.42 -5.58 5.90
C ILE A 250 -12.82 -6.10 6.21
N ASP A 251 -12.93 -7.26 6.87
CA ASP A 251 -14.21 -7.88 7.21
C ASP A 251 -15.03 -7.00 8.15
N GLU A 252 -14.40 -6.41 9.17
CA GLU A 252 -15.04 -5.42 10.04
C GLU A 252 -15.52 -4.19 9.27
N CYS A 253 -14.71 -3.64 8.33
CA CYS A 253 -15.12 -2.53 7.48
C CYS A 253 -16.37 -2.86 6.66
N ILE A 254 -16.43 -4.06 6.09
CA ILE A 254 -17.55 -4.50 5.27
C ILE A 254 -18.80 -4.68 6.13
N GLU A 255 -18.68 -5.28 7.31
CA GLU A 255 -19.83 -5.49 8.20
C GLU A 255 -20.41 -4.17 8.74
N HIS A 256 -19.56 -3.24 9.17
CA HIS A 256 -20.02 -1.90 9.56
C HIS A 256 -20.69 -1.15 8.40
N ALA A 257 -20.14 -1.26 7.18
CA ALA A 257 -20.76 -0.69 5.99
C ALA A 257 -22.11 -1.35 5.68
N TYR A 258 -22.23 -2.68 5.87
CA TYR A 258 -23.48 -3.40 5.69
C TYR A 258 -24.57 -2.91 6.65
N GLU A 259 -24.26 -2.75 7.92
CA GLU A 259 -25.25 -2.23 8.90
C GLU A 259 -25.73 -0.80 8.53
N GLU A 260 -24.83 0.06 8.04
CA GLU A 260 -25.22 1.40 7.58
C GLU A 260 -26.08 1.35 6.31
N VAL A 261 -25.76 0.50 5.34
CA VAL A 261 -26.58 0.30 4.12
C VAL A 261 -27.97 -0.24 4.49
N LYS A 262 -28.04 -1.26 5.34
CA LYS A 262 -29.27 -1.87 5.82
C LYS A 262 -30.16 -0.86 6.55
N LYS A 263 -29.59 -0.05 7.41
CA LYS A 263 -30.29 1.01 8.14
C LYS A 263 -30.92 2.05 7.19
N ARG A 264 -30.24 2.39 6.09
CA ARG A 264 -30.68 3.44 5.15
C ARG A 264 -31.61 2.94 4.06
N ARG A 265 -31.37 1.71 3.57
CA ARG A 265 -32.01 1.17 2.38
C ARG A 265 -32.52 -0.26 2.50
N GLY A 266 -32.56 -0.83 3.70
CA GLY A 266 -32.98 -2.22 3.92
C GLY A 266 -34.41 -2.56 3.47
N SER A 267 -35.30 -1.56 3.32
CA SER A 267 -36.63 -1.77 2.77
C SER A 267 -36.69 -1.78 1.23
N GLU A 268 -35.61 -1.37 0.54
CA GLU A 268 -35.59 -1.16 -0.92
C GLU A 268 -34.70 -2.18 -1.63
N LEU A 269 -33.71 -2.73 -0.95
CA LEU A 269 -32.65 -3.58 -1.52
C LEU A 269 -32.77 -5.02 -1.02
N THR A 270 -32.39 -5.96 -1.89
CA THR A 270 -32.20 -7.36 -1.49
C THR A 270 -30.93 -7.52 -0.65
N GLU A 271 -30.84 -8.60 0.11
CA GLU A 271 -29.66 -8.93 0.92
C GLU A 271 -28.37 -8.95 0.08
N SER A 272 -28.42 -9.57 -1.11
CA SER A 272 -27.27 -9.62 -2.02
C SER A 272 -26.83 -8.25 -2.51
N GLN A 273 -27.79 -7.37 -2.82
CA GLN A 273 -27.48 -5.98 -3.22
C GLN A 273 -26.84 -5.20 -2.07
N MET A 274 -27.39 -5.35 -0.86
CA MET A 274 -26.84 -4.71 0.35
C MET A 274 -25.40 -5.18 0.60
N ARG A 275 -25.13 -6.48 0.51
CA ARG A 275 -23.77 -7.03 0.69
C ARG A 275 -22.79 -6.51 -0.36
N ASN A 276 -23.17 -6.47 -1.63
CA ASN A 276 -22.32 -5.93 -2.70
C ASN A 276 -22.01 -4.44 -2.50
N ILE A 277 -23.00 -3.64 -2.13
CA ILE A 277 -22.78 -2.21 -1.84
C ILE A 277 -21.90 -2.05 -0.61
N ALA A 278 -22.12 -2.84 0.44
CA ALA A 278 -21.31 -2.80 1.65
C ALA A 278 -19.84 -3.13 1.42
N GLU A 279 -19.56 -4.11 0.56
CA GLU A 279 -18.19 -4.44 0.18
C GLU A 279 -17.49 -3.27 -0.51
N LEU A 280 -18.15 -2.63 -1.49
CA LEU A 280 -17.58 -1.46 -2.19
C LEU A 280 -17.35 -0.27 -1.24
N ILE A 281 -18.27 -0.03 -0.30
CA ILE A 281 -18.16 1.04 0.69
C ILE A 281 -17.08 0.69 1.72
N GLY A 282 -17.07 -0.51 2.28
CA GLY A 282 -16.14 -0.95 3.32
C GLY A 282 -14.70 -0.90 2.86
N ILE A 283 -14.40 -1.52 1.72
CA ILE A 283 -13.05 -1.49 1.11
C ILE A 283 -12.65 -0.07 0.74
N GLY A 284 -13.56 0.69 0.13
CA GLY A 284 -13.33 2.08 -0.22
C GLY A 284 -13.03 2.95 1.00
N SER A 285 -13.75 2.75 2.10
CA SER A 285 -13.59 3.49 3.36
C SER A 285 -12.25 3.21 4.02
N LEU A 286 -11.83 1.95 4.06
CA LEU A 286 -10.51 1.57 4.56
C LEU A 286 -9.40 2.26 3.77
N ARG A 287 -9.43 2.15 2.44
CA ARG A 287 -8.43 2.75 1.55
C ARG A 287 -8.40 4.26 1.66
N TYR A 288 -9.56 4.90 1.55
CA TYR A 288 -9.67 6.37 1.57
C TYR A 288 -9.19 6.95 2.90
N ASN A 289 -9.55 6.34 4.03
CA ASN A 289 -9.20 6.85 5.35
C ASN A 289 -7.68 6.85 5.58
N ILE A 290 -6.98 5.88 5.00
CA ILE A 290 -5.51 5.84 5.01
C ILE A 290 -4.93 6.86 4.01
N ILE A 291 -5.44 6.88 2.76
CA ILE A 291 -4.85 7.65 1.67
C ILE A 291 -5.11 9.17 1.80
N LYS A 292 -6.23 9.59 2.43
CA LYS A 292 -6.56 11.02 2.59
C LYS A 292 -5.59 11.78 3.50
N VAL A 293 -4.82 11.07 4.30
CA VAL A 293 -3.82 11.63 5.22
C VAL A 293 -2.46 11.73 4.52
N GLN A 294 -1.69 12.76 4.85
CA GLN A 294 -0.30 12.86 4.38
C GLN A 294 0.49 11.65 4.87
N PRO A 295 1.35 11.04 4.02
CA PRO A 295 2.06 9.82 4.39
C PRO A 295 2.84 9.91 5.70
N GLU A 296 3.44 11.08 5.98
CA GLU A 296 4.31 11.31 7.14
C GLU A 296 3.55 11.53 8.46
N LYS A 297 2.21 11.52 8.44
CA LYS A 297 1.37 11.72 9.62
C LYS A 297 0.81 10.41 10.14
N ASP A 298 0.91 10.23 11.46
CA ASP A 298 0.27 9.11 12.15
C ASP A 298 -1.24 9.11 11.92
N ILE A 299 -1.80 7.92 11.76
CA ILE A 299 -3.23 7.69 11.58
C ILE A 299 -3.76 6.93 12.80
N VAL A 300 -4.78 7.47 13.44
CA VAL A 300 -5.64 6.71 14.35
C VAL A 300 -6.90 6.34 13.58
N PHE A 301 -7.03 5.07 13.23
CA PHE A 301 -8.17 4.59 12.46
C PHE A 301 -9.39 4.44 13.38
N THR A 302 -10.51 5.08 13.02
CA THR A 302 -11.80 4.94 13.69
C THR A 302 -12.89 4.62 12.68
N TRP A 303 -13.87 3.81 13.09
CA TRP A 303 -15.04 3.46 12.27
C TRP A 303 -15.90 4.69 11.96
N GLU A 304 -16.05 5.58 12.93
CA GLU A 304 -16.84 6.79 12.82
C GLU A 304 -16.31 7.71 11.70
N ASP A 305 -14.99 7.89 11.64
CA ASP A 305 -14.35 8.71 10.59
C ASP A 305 -14.35 8.03 9.22
N ALA A 306 -14.19 6.70 9.19
CA ALA A 306 -14.08 5.95 7.96
C ALA A 306 -15.42 5.83 7.21
N LEU A 307 -16.52 5.70 7.94
CA LEU A 307 -17.87 5.48 7.39
C LEU A 307 -18.78 6.70 7.49
N ASN A 308 -18.24 7.89 7.63
CA ASN A 308 -19.02 9.13 7.69
C ASN A 308 -19.60 9.51 6.32
N PHE A 309 -20.91 9.43 6.16
CA PHE A 309 -21.61 9.78 4.92
C PHE A 309 -21.75 11.28 4.64
N GLU A 310 -21.44 12.14 5.61
CA GLU A 310 -21.61 13.59 5.52
C GLU A 310 -20.27 14.35 5.57
N GLY A 311 -19.20 13.68 5.98
CA GLY A 311 -17.87 14.24 6.16
C GLY A 311 -16.87 13.90 5.06
N ASN A 312 -15.59 14.20 5.33
CA ASN A 312 -14.49 13.84 4.45
C ASN A 312 -14.19 12.33 4.52
N ALA A 313 -15.10 11.55 3.98
CA ALA A 313 -15.00 10.10 3.87
C ALA A 313 -15.52 9.62 2.52
N VAL A 314 -15.11 8.42 2.13
CA VAL A 314 -15.42 7.91 0.80
C VAL A 314 -16.89 7.69 0.52
N PRO A 315 -17.76 7.30 1.49
CA PRO A 315 -19.19 7.14 1.20
C PRO A 315 -19.85 8.42 0.64
N PHE A 316 -19.40 9.59 1.10
CA PHE A 316 -19.88 10.88 0.57
C PHE A 316 -19.50 11.06 -0.92
N VAL A 317 -18.29 10.68 -1.29
CA VAL A 317 -17.78 10.77 -2.68
C VAL A 317 -18.49 9.75 -3.57
N GLN A 318 -18.57 8.48 -3.11
CA GLN A 318 -19.24 7.40 -3.83
C GLN A 318 -20.72 7.70 -4.04
N TYR A 319 -21.39 8.25 -3.04
CA TYR A 319 -22.79 8.68 -3.15
C TYR A 319 -22.95 9.81 -4.18
N SER A 320 -22.00 10.74 -4.28
CA SER A 320 -22.03 11.80 -5.30
C SER A 320 -21.89 11.21 -6.71
N HIS A 321 -21.06 10.20 -6.89
CA HIS A 321 -20.94 9.47 -8.16
C HIS A 321 -22.25 8.72 -8.50
N ALA A 322 -22.81 7.96 -7.56
CA ALA A 322 -24.08 7.24 -7.73
C ALA A 322 -25.24 8.19 -8.07
N ARG A 323 -25.29 9.37 -7.41
CA ARG A 323 -26.26 10.43 -7.74
C ARG A 323 -26.11 10.92 -9.18
N ALA A 324 -24.89 11.17 -9.66
CA ALA A 324 -24.66 11.56 -11.04
C ALA A 324 -25.14 10.47 -12.01
N CYS A 325 -24.87 9.19 -11.72
CA CYS A 325 -25.37 8.06 -12.49
C CYS A 325 -26.90 8.02 -12.52
N SER A 326 -27.57 8.22 -11.36
CA SER A 326 -29.02 8.22 -11.24
C SER A 326 -29.69 9.37 -12.00
N ILE A 327 -29.06 10.56 -12.04
CA ILE A 327 -29.57 11.69 -12.86
C ILE A 327 -29.54 11.31 -14.34
N LEU A 328 -28.42 10.79 -14.80
CA LEU A 328 -28.23 10.46 -16.21
C LEU A 328 -29.07 9.27 -16.67
N SER A 329 -29.41 8.33 -15.79
CA SER A 329 -30.27 7.17 -16.13
C SER A 329 -31.74 7.55 -16.38
N LYS A 330 -32.17 8.74 -15.95
CA LYS A 330 -33.54 9.25 -16.13
C LYS A 330 -33.74 10.04 -17.42
N GLU A 331 -32.66 10.31 -18.14
CA GLU A 331 -32.69 10.99 -19.45
C GLU A 331 -32.23 10.03 -20.55
N PRO A 332 -32.81 10.12 -21.77
CA PRO A 332 -32.36 9.32 -22.90
C PRO A 332 -30.86 9.55 -23.18
N ILE A 333 -30.13 8.47 -23.47
CA ILE A 333 -28.75 8.56 -23.91
C ILE A 333 -28.73 9.26 -25.27
N GLY A 334 -28.22 10.47 -25.30
CA GLY A 334 -28.09 11.29 -26.55
C GLY A 334 -26.84 12.14 -26.47
N GLU A 335 -26.46 12.73 -27.60
CA GLU A 335 -25.42 13.74 -27.61
C GLU A 335 -25.95 15.01 -26.91
N TYR A 336 -25.24 15.41 -25.88
CA TYR A 336 -25.59 16.66 -25.18
C TYR A 336 -25.11 17.84 -26.02
N THR A 337 -26.06 18.68 -26.48
CA THR A 337 -25.71 19.97 -27.05
C THR A 337 -25.31 20.92 -25.96
N VAL A 338 -24.06 21.31 -25.93
CA VAL A 338 -23.51 22.18 -24.87
C VAL A 338 -23.46 23.61 -25.39
N GLU A 339 -24.17 24.50 -24.70
CA GLU A 339 -24.09 25.95 -24.86
C GLU A 339 -23.44 26.60 -23.65
N PRO A 340 -22.11 26.83 -23.66
CA PRO A 340 -21.40 27.34 -22.49
C PRO A 340 -21.89 28.69 -21.99
N SER A 341 -22.41 29.52 -22.88
CA SER A 341 -22.95 30.85 -22.55
C SER A 341 -24.18 30.81 -21.64
N LEU A 342 -24.86 29.68 -21.54
CA LEU A 342 -26.01 29.49 -20.65
C LEU A 342 -25.62 29.09 -19.23
N LEU A 343 -24.39 28.61 -19.01
CA LEU A 343 -23.87 28.17 -17.72
C LEU A 343 -23.29 29.35 -16.93
N ILE A 344 -24.14 30.19 -16.38
CA ILE A 344 -23.78 31.45 -15.74
C ILE A 344 -23.92 31.46 -14.21
N HIS A 345 -24.57 30.44 -13.64
CA HIS A 345 -24.75 30.36 -12.20
C HIS A 345 -23.39 30.07 -11.50
N ASN A 346 -23.16 30.67 -10.34
CA ASN A 346 -21.89 30.53 -9.63
C ASN A 346 -21.51 29.07 -9.33
N SER A 347 -22.50 28.23 -9.02
CA SER A 347 -22.27 26.80 -8.76
C SER A 347 -21.89 26.04 -10.05
N GLU A 348 -22.40 26.42 -11.21
CA GLU A 348 -22.00 25.86 -12.53
C GLU A 348 -20.54 26.23 -12.82
N ILE A 349 -20.20 27.53 -12.66
CA ILE A 349 -18.83 28.02 -12.91
C ILE A 349 -17.84 27.36 -11.96
N SER A 350 -18.20 27.21 -10.68
CA SER A 350 -17.34 26.53 -9.67
C SER A 350 -17.11 25.07 -10.04
N LEU A 351 -18.13 24.36 -10.51
CA LEU A 351 -18.01 22.97 -10.93
C LEU A 351 -17.12 22.85 -12.16
N ILE A 352 -17.31 23.71 -13.18
CA ILE A 352 -16.47 23.74 -14.40
C ILE A 352 -14.99 23.95 -14.02
N LYS A 353 -14.70 24.94 -13.16
CA LYS A 353 -13.32 25.22 -12.73
C LYS A 353 -12.70 24.03 -11.98
N ASN A 354 -13.50 23.36 -11.14
CA ASN A 354 -13.02 22.21 -10.39
C ASN A 354 -12.72 21.02 -11.31
N LEU A 355 -13.61 20.73 -12.27
CA LEU A 355 -13.40 19.69 -13.29
C LEU A 355 -12.14 19.97 -14.14
N ALA A 356 -11.95 21.21 -14.57
CA ALA A 356 -10.80 21.61 -15.38
C ALA A 356 -9.44 21.46 -14.64
N ARG A 357 -9.43 21.48 -13.32
CA ARG A 357 -8.23 21.28 -12.50
C ARG A 357 -7.72 19.84 -12.46
N PHE A 358 -8.56 18.85 -12.79
CA PHE A 358 -8.24 17.44 -12.58
C PHE A 358 -6.87 17.00 -13.16
N PRO A 359 -6.51 17.34 -14.43
CA PRO A 359 -5.20 16.98 -14.96
C PRO A 359 -4.03 17.58 -14.15
N LEU A 360 -4.16 18.82 -13.66
CA LEU A 360 -3.14 19.47 -12.85
C LEU A 360 -3.02 18.80 -11.47
N VAL A 361 -4.13 18.32 -10.91
CA VAL A 361 -4.15 17.59 -9.63
C VAL A 361 -3.40 16.25 -9.76
N ILE A 362 -3.55 15.56 -10.89
CA ILE A 362 -2.78 14.33 -11.18
C ILE A 362 -1.29 14.64 -11.25
N GLN A 363 -0.89 15.68 -11.99
CA GLN A 363 0.51 16.11 -12.10
C GLN A 363 1.10 16.48 -10.74
N ASP A 364 0.37 17.23 -9.93
CA ASP A 364 0.80 17.64 -8.60
C ASP A 364 0.99 16.42 -7.66
N ALA A 365 0.02 15.51 -7.65
CA ALA A 365 0.12 14.27 -6.87
C ALA A 365 1.29 13.38 -7.32
N CYS A 366 1.56 13.33 -8.62
CA CYS A 366 2.68 12.60 -9.21
C CYS A 366 4.02 13.24 -8.83
N THR A 367 4.19 14.54 -9.09
CA THR A 367 5.44 15.30 -8.85
C THR A 367 5.85 15.28 -7.37
N ASN A 368 4.88 15.33 -6.47
CA ASN A 368 5.13 15.34 -5.03
C ASN A 368 5.08 13.97 -4.37
N TYR A 369 4.78 12.89 -5.11
CA TYR A 369 4.60 11.54 -4.57
C TYR A 369 3.49 11.45 -3.49
N LYS A 370 2.40 12.24 -3.62
CA LYS A 370 1.39 12.47 -2.57
C LYS A 370 -0.03 12.09 -3.00
N PRO A 371 -0.45 10.83 -2.82
CA PRO A 371 -1.79 10.37 -3.21
C PRO A 371 -2.95 11.12 -2.51
N HIS A 372 -2.73 11.65 -1.30
CA HIS A 372 -3.74 12.42 -0.56
C HIS A 372 -4.22 13.67 -1.30
N ILE A 373 -3.44 14.21 -2.24
CA ILE A 373 -3.83 15.33 -3.09
C ILE A 373 -5.07 14.94 -3.93
N ILE A 374 -5.08 13.72 -4.47
CA ILE A 374 -6.26 13.18 -5.22
C ILE A 374 -7.46 12.98 -4.26
N ALA A 375 -7.23 12.46 -3.05
CA ALA A 375 -8.30 12.26 -2.09
C ALA A 375 -8.97 13.57 -1.66
N ASN A 376 -8.18 14.61 -1.39
CA ASN A 376 -8.68 15.95 -1.06
C ASN A 376 -9.47 16.56 -2.23
N TYR A 377 -8.95 16.44 -3.44
CA TYR A 377 -9.64 16.90 -4.64
C TYR A 377 -10.99 16.18 -4.85
N LEU A 378 -11.05 14.86 -4.61
CA LEU A 378 -12.28 14.08 -4.69
C LEU A 378 -13.37 14.63 -3.76
N TYR A 379 -13.01 14.91 -2.51
CA TYR A 379 -13.95 15.48 -1.54
C TYR A 379 -14.41 16.89 -1.95
N GLU A 380 -13.49 17.73 -2.44
CA GLU A 380 -13.81 19.06 -2.96
C GLU A 380 -14.77 18.97 -4.16
N LEU A 381 -14.46 18.11 -5.16
CA LEU A 381 -15.30 17.93 -6.34
C LEU A 381 -16.71 17.43 -5.96
N ALA A 382 -16.80 16.43 -5.08
CA ALA A 382 -18.09 15.92 -4.60
C ALA A 382 -18.90 17.02 -3.88
N SER A 383 -18.23 17.87 -3.08
CA SER A 383 -18.88 18.99 -2.38
C SER A 383 -19.39 20.05 -3.34
N VAL A 384 -18.59 20.43 -4.32
CA VAL A 384 -18.98 21.41 -5.36
C VAL A 384 -20.11 20.85 -6.25
N PHE A 385 -20.06 19.56 -6.59
CA PHE A 385 -21.14 18.92 -7.34
C PHE A 385 -22.46 18.86 -6.55
N ASN A 386 -22.41 18.53 -5.26
CA ASN A 386 -23.60 18.53 -4.43
C ASN A 386 -24.18 19.94 -4.25
N GLN A 387 -23.34 20.99 -4.22
CA GLN A 387 -23.81 22.37 -4.23
C GLN A 387 -24.48 22.72 -5.56
N PHE A 388 -23.85 22.40 -6.70
CA PHE A 388 -24.44 22.57 -8.02
C PHE A 388 -25.81 21.88 -8.13
N TYR A 389 -25.94 20.66 -7.66
CA TYR A 389 -27.19 19.89 -7.70
C TYR A 389 -28.31 20.53 -6.89
N ARG A 390 -27.99 21.18 -5.77
CA ARG A 390 -28.98 21.92 -4.96
C ARG A 390 -29.43 23.22 -5.62
N ASP A 391 -28.49 23.96 -6.19
CA ASP A 391 -28.70 25.30 -6.68
C ASP A 391 -29.28 25.33 -8.11
N CYS A 392 -28.94 24.35 -8.94
CA CYS A 392 -29.24 24.31 -10.35
C CYS A 392 -30.12 23.09 -10.68
N PRO A 393 -31.44 23.29 -10.91
CA PRO A 393 -32.30 22.20 -11.37
C PRO A 393 -31.74 21.58 -12.68
N VAL A 394 -31.60 20.24 -12.71
CA VAL A 394 -31.11 19.53 -13.91
C VAL A 394 -32.28 18.92 -14.67
N LEU A 395 -32.97 17.92 -14.05
CA LEU A 395 -34.05 17.19 -14.72
C LEU A 395 -35.35 18.03 -14.89
N SER A 396 -35.60 18.96 -13.96
CA SER A 396 -36.77 19.83 -14.00
C SER A 396 -36.55 21.15 -14.73
N GLU A 397 -35.36 21.40 -15.29
CA GLU A 397 -35.07 22.58 -16.10
C GLU A 397 -35.89 22.54 -17.41
N LYS A 398 -36.63 23.64 -17.65
CA LYS A 398 -37.55 23.75 -18.81
C LYS A 398 -36.84 24.20 -20.07
N HIS A 399 -35.78 24.99 -19.93
CA HIS A 399 -34.99 25.44 -21.10
C HIS A 399 -34.12 24.31 -21.60
N VAL A 400 -34.46 23.72 -22.75
CA VAL A 400 -33.89 22.48 -23.27
C VAL A 400 -32.37 22.56 -23.41
N HIS A 401 -31.82 23.64 -23.95
CA HIS A 401 -30.38 23.82 -24.15
C HIS A 401 -29.62 23.98 -22.80
N LEU A 402 -30.21 24.68 -21.82
CA LEU A 402 -29.63 24.79 -20.48
C LEU A 402 -29.66 23.43 -19.78
N ARG A 403 -30.77 22.68 -19.87
CA ARG A 403 -30.88 21.33 -19.33
C ARG A 403 -29.81 20.42 -19.96
N SER A 404 -29.66 20.44 -21.28
CA SER A 404 -28.62 19.67 -21.99
C SER A 404 -27.20 20.03 -21.52
N SER A 405 -26.92 21.32 -21.37
CA SER A 405 -25.61 21.79 -20.87
C SER A 405 -25.35 21.36 -19.41
N ARG A 406 -26.38 21.37 -18.53
CA ARG A 406 -26.27 20.87 -17.15
C ARG A 406 -26.08 19.35 -17.09
N LEU A 407 -26.77 18.59 -17.95
CA LEU A 407 -26.56 17.14 -18.09
C LEU A 407 -25.15 16.82 -18.54
N ALA A 408 -24.56 17.60 -19.42
CA ALA A 408 -23.16 17.46 -19.82
C ALA A 408 -22.21 17.70 -18.63
N LEU A 409 -22.47 18.67 -17.74
CA LEU A 409 -21.71 18.88 -16.50
C LEU A 409 -21.85 17.70 -15.55
N VAL A 410 -23.06 17.14 -15.40
CA VAL A 410 -23.27 15.93 -14.58
C VAL A 410 -22.48 14.76 -15.13
N ASN A 411 -22.48 14.57 -16.46
CA ASN A 411 -21.71 13.49 -17.09
C ASN A 411 -20.20 13.68 -16.93
N ALA A 412 -19.69 14.89 -17.13
CA ALA A 412 -18.29 15.20 -16.89
C ALA A 412 -17.90 14.94 -15.41
N THR A 413 -18.75 15.33 -14.47
CA THR A 413 -18.54 15.07 -13.03
C THR A 413 -18.50 13.57 -12.72
N LYS A 414 -19.46 12.80 -13.27
CA LYS A 414 -19.44 11.33 -13.13
C LYS A 414 -18.13 10.72 -13.62
N ILE A 415 -17.65 11.14 -14.79
CA ILE A 415 -16.39 10.63 -15.37
C ILE A 415 -15.20 10.99 -14.47
N VAL A 416 -15.09 12.24 -14.03
CA VAL A 416 -13.95 12.67 -13.22
C VAL A 416 -13.98 12.05 -11.82
N LEU A 417 -15.15 11.93 -11.17
CA LEU A 417 -15.28 11.22 -9.89
C LEU A 417 -14.87 9.74 -10.04
N HIS A 418 -15.35 9.07 -11.08
CA HIS A 418 -14.97 7.69 -11.38
C HIS A 418 -13.45 7.56 -11.54
N ASN A 419 -12.85 8.34 -12.43
CA ASN A 419 -11.43 8.28 -12.72
C ASN A 419 -10.58 8.58 -11.48
N ALA A 420 -10.95 9.60 -10.71
CA ALA A 420 -10.21 9.97 -9.51
C ALA A 420 -10.33 8.91 -8.37
N LEU A 421 -11.49 8.25 -8.23
CA LEU A 421 -11.65 7.10 -7.34
C LEU A 421 -10.76 5.93 -7.79
N GLU A 422 -10.76 5.60 -9.09
CA GLU A 422 -9.91 4.54 -9.66
C GLU A 422 -8.40 4.82 -9.46
N LEU A 423 -7.96 6.07 -9.53
CA LEU A 423 -6.57 6.44 -9.20
C LEU A 423 -6.18 6.08 -7.77
N LEU A 424 -7.14 6.08 -6.85
CA LEU A 424 -6.94 5.64 -5.46
C LEU A 424 -7.21 4.15 -5.28
N GLY A 425 -7.59 3.42 -6.33
CA GLY A 425 -7.99 2.01 -6.28
C GLY A 425 -9.30 1.78 -5.55
N ILE A 426 -10.19 2.76 -5.58
CA ILE A 426 -11.49 2.75 -4.93
C ILE A 426 -12.56 2.63 -6.01
N SER A 427 -13.47 1.69 -5.85
CA SER A 427 -14.56 1.48 -6.80
C SER A 427 -15.59 2.62 -6.75
N ALA A 428 -16.12 2.98 -7.91
CA ALA A 428 -17.16 3.98 -8.09
C ALA A 428 -18.53 3.31 -8.32
N PRO A 429 -19.35 3.06 -7.29
CA PRO A 429 -20.64 2.39 -7.45
C PRO A 429 -21.61 3.24 -8.28
N LYS A 430 -22.42 2.57 -9.09
CA LYS A 430 -23.48 3.24 -9.87
C LYS A 430 -24.73 3.48 -9.05
N GLU A 431 -24.91 2.70 -7.99
CA GLU A 431 -26.05 2.73 -7.05
C GLU A 431 -25.52 2.59 -5.62
N MET A 432 -26.15 3.27 -4.70
CA MET A 432 -25.85 3.20 -3.27
C MET A 432 -27.14 3.29 -2.45
#